data_8880cdb2f18530c113270f571c4cca48
#
_entry.id   8880cdb2f18530c113270f571c4cca48
#
_cell.length_a   1.000
_cell.length_b   1.000
_cell.length_c   1.000
_cell.angle_alpha   90.00
_cell.angle_beta   90.00
_cell.angle_gamma   90.00
#
_symmetry.space_group_name_H-M   'P 1'
#
loop_
_entity.id
_entity.type
_entity.pdbx_description
1 polymer ?
#
loop_
_entity_poly.entity_id
_entity_poly.type
_entity_poly.pdbx_seq_one_letter_code
_entity_poly.pdbx_strand_id
1 'polypeptide(L)'
;MNYWMLSITEENFNVTRTQGFKIQGFGHRQRRKTDRMVKGDRLLYYVKGLRVFPVAATIISTVFEDEKPLWISSQLNEQYKYRVRMRAEFILRPDQYLQANQIGPRMDYIRRWPPELWHHAFWEELHLLPRKDFELIEDEMRKVLRNQHLPKAAPVPSLVQGIDFNETLEQGSDNDTL
;
A
#
# COMPACT_ATOMS: atom_id res chain seq x y z
N MET A 1 -22.76 -4.93 -2.83
CA MET A 1 -21.50 -4.23 -2.51
C MET A 1 -20.37 -5.06 -3.10
N ASN A 2 -19.61 -4.47 -4.02
CA ASN A 2 -18.46 -5.08 -4.66
C ASN A 2 -17.17 -4.52 -4.07
N TYR A 3 -16.10 -5.29 -4.20
CA TYR A 3 -14.76 -4.92 -3.75
C TYR A 3 -13.85 -4.88 -4.96
N TRP A 4 -13.48 -3.67 -5.36
CA TRP A 4 -12.67 -3.41 -6.53
C TRP A 4 -11.22 -3.16 -6.14
N MET A 5 -10.28 -3.57 -6.97
CA MET A 5 -8.89 -3.14 -6.92
C MET A 5 -8.54 -2.46 -8.23
N LEU A 6 -7.99 -1.26 -8.14
CA LEU A 6 -7.42 -0.50 -9.24
C LEU A 6 -5.91 -0.61 -9.21
N SER A 7 -5.36 -1.24 -10.24
CA SER A 7 -3.92 -1.27 -10.50
C SER A 7 -3.54 -0.05 -11.33
N ILE A 8 -2.83 0.87 -10.73
CA ILE A 8 -2.54 2.21 -11.28
C ILE A 8 -1.03 2.45 -11.37
N THR A 9 -0.59 3.28 -12.32
CA THR A 9 0.80 3.78 -12.35
C THR A 9 1.02 4.81 -11.25
N GLU A 10 2.26 5.04 -10.86
CA GLU A 10 2.61 6.03 -9.84
C GLU A 10 2.21 7.45 -10.27
N GLU A 11 2.40 7.79 -11.55
CA GLU A 11 2.01 9.09 -12.12
C GLU A 11 0.51 9.34 -11.96
N ASN A 12 -0.33 8.39 -12.39
CA ASN A 12 -1.77 8.52 -12.31
C ASN A 12 -2.28 8.44 -10.85
N PHE A 13 -1.61 7.69 -9.99
CA PHE A 13 -1.88 7.71 -8.55
C PHE A 13 -1.62 9.10 -7.95
N ASN A 14 -0.52 9.75 -8.36
CA ASN A 14 -0.20 11.11 -7.92
C ASN A 14 -1.24 12.13 -8.42
N VAL A 15 -1.74 11.99 -9.65
CA VAL A 15 -2.87 12.80 -10.14
C VAL A 15 -4.09 12.63 -9.24
N THR A 16 -4.49 11.40 -8.93
CA THR A 16 -5.62 11.13 -8.04
C THR A 16 -5.40 11.70 -6.63
N ARG A 17 -4.17 11.62 -6.13
CA ARG A 17 -3.77 12.21 -4.84
C ARG A 17 -3.92 13.73 -4.84
N THR A 18 -3.53 14.44 -5.90
CA THR A 18 -3.71 15.91 -6.02
C THR A 18 -5.18 16.30 -6.07
N GLN A 19 -6.07 15.41 -6.55
CA GLN A 19 -7.53 15.57 -6.47
C GLN A 19 -8.10 15.22 -5.08
N GLY A 20 -7.25 14.94 -4.08
CA GLY A 20 -7.66 14.57 -2.73
C GLY A 20 -8.41 13.25 -2.64
N PHE A 21 -8.18 12.33 -3.57
CA PHE A 21 -8.89 11.05 -3.67
C PHE A 21 -10.43 11.18 -3.71
N LYS A 22 -10.92 12.28 -4.33
CA LYS A 22 -12.35 12.55 -4.44
C LYS A 22 -12.97 11.99 -5.71
N ILE A 23 -12.14 11.76 -6.74
CA ILE A 23 -12.56 11.31 -8.07
C ILE A 23 -11.54 10.32 -8.62
N GLN A 24 -12.03 9.30 -9.34
CA GLN A 24 -11.21 8.36 -10.10
C GLN A 24 -11.79 8.18 -11.49
N GLY A 25 -10.92 8.27 -12.51
CA GLY A 25 -11.25 8.02 -13.90
C GLY A 25 -10.77 6.63 -14.35
N PHE A 26 -11.47 6.09 -15.35
CA PHE A 26 -11.17 4.80 -15.96
C PHE A 26 -11.19 4.93 -17.48
N GLY A 27 -10.30 4.20 -18.14
CA GLY A 27 -10.22 4.15 -19.60
C GLY A 27 -11.39 3.39 -20.24
N HIS A 28 -11.54 3.54 -21.55
CA HIS A 28 -12.63 2.93 -22.31
C HIS A 28 -12.67 1.39 -22.14
N ARG A 29 -11.52 0.75 -22.04
CA ARG A 29 -11.43 -0.70 -21.83
C ARG A 29 -12.10 -1.17 -20.55
N GLN A 30 -12.20 -0.30 -19.55
CA GLN A 30 -12.81 -0.63 -18.26
C GLN A 30 -14.32 -0.32 -18.20
N ARG A 31 -14.91 0.27 -19.26
CA ARG A 31 -16.30 0.72 -19.31
C ARG A 31 -17.28 -0.33 -18.75
N ARG A 32 -17.23 -1.57 -19.26
CA ARG A 32 -18.15 -2.64 -18.82
C ARG A 32 -18.03 -2.97 -17.34
N LYS A 33 -16.84 -2.81 -16.75
CA LYS A 33 -16.62 -3.02 -15.32
C LYS A 33 -17.11 -1.82 -14.52
N THR A 34 -16.80 -0.61 -15.00
CA THR A 34 -17.21 0.62 -14.33
C THR A 34 -18.73 0.82 -14.34
N ASP A 35 -19.43 0.41 -15.41
CA ASP A 35 -20.90 0.42 -15.47
C ASP A 35 -21.58 -0.43 -14.38
N ARG A 36 -20.82 -1.37 -13.78
CA ARG A 36 -21.25 -2.22 -12.65
C ARG A 36 -20.93 -1.64 -11.28
N MET A 37 -20.18 -0.55 -11.23
CA MET A 37 -19.87 0.12 -9.98
C MET A 37 -21.07 0.89 -9.46
N VAL A 38 -21.35 0.73 -8.20
CA VAL A 38 -22.48 1.39 -7.52
C VAL A 38 -22.03 2.08 -6.24
N LYS A 39 -22.82 3.05 -5.81
CA LYS A 39 -22.61 3.70 -4.51
C LYS A 39 -22.55 2.65 -3.38
N GLY A 40 -21.53 2.75 -2.54
CA GLY A 40 -21.23 1.82 -1.47
C GLY A 40 -20.20 0.75 -1.83
N ASP A 41 -19.86 0.58 -3.10
CA ASP A 41 -18.74 -0.29 -3.50
C ASP A 41 -17.42 0.23 -2.92
N ARG A 42 -16.48 -0.70 -2.71
CA ARG A 42 -15.17 -0.40 -2.14
C ARG A 42 -14.10 -0.42 -3.24
N LEU A 43 -13.12 0.47 -3.13
CA LEU A 43 -12.01 0.59 -4.09
C LEU A 43 -10.68 0.61 -3.36
N LEU A 44 -9.81 -0.34 -3.68
CA LEU A 44 -8.44 -0.43 -3.20
C LEU A 44 -7.48 0.01 -4.31
N TYR A 45 -6.49 0.80 -3.98
CA TYR A 45 -5.41 1.16 -4.90
C TYR A 45 -4.23 0.22 -4.75
N TYR A 46 -3.73 -0.26 -5.88
CA TYR A 46 -2.46 -0.96 -6.01
C TYR A 46 -1.56 -0.16 -6.96
N VAL A 47 -0.44 0.36 -6.48
CA VAL A 47 0.52 1.12 -7.29
C VAL A 47 1.55 0.18 -7.87
N LYS A 48 1.48 -0.06 -9.20
CA LYS A 48 2.25 -1.10 -9.90
C LYS A 48 3.76 -0.98 -9.72
N GLY A 49 4.33 0.21 -9.96
CA GLY A 49 5.77 0.46 -9.89
C GLY A 49 6.34 0.22 -8.49
N LEU A 50 5.61 0.65 -7.46
CA LEU A 50 6.00 0.53 -6.06
C LEU A 50 5.58 -0.81 -5.43
N ARG A 51 4.63 -1.53 -6.05
CA ARG A 51 4.03 -2.78 -5.54
C ARG A 51 3.45 -2.63 -4.13
N VAL A 52 2.66 -1.59 -3.93
CA VAL A 52 2.10 -1.23 -2.62
C VAL A 52 0.60 -0.98 -2.67
N PHE A 53 -0.04 -1.08 -1.50
CA PHE A 53 -1.42 -0.66 -1.27
C PHE A 53 -1.43 0.60 -0.38
N PRO A 54 -1.60 1.80 -0.96
CA PRO A 54 -1.54 3.06 -0.22
C PRO A 54 -2.89 3.57 0.28
N VAL A 55 -4.00 3.25 -0.43
CA VAL A 55 -5.31 3.88 -0.20
C VAL A 55 -6.43 2.88 -0.38
N ALA A 56 -7.44 2.97 0.49
CA ALA A 56 -8.74 2.34 0.30
C ALA A 56 -9.85 3.40 0.42
N ALA A 57 -10.86 3.31 -0.45
CA ALA A 57 -11.94 4.28 -0.58
C ALA A 57 -13.30 3.61 -0.73
N THR A 58 -14.36 4.39 -0.51
CA THR A 58 -15.74 4.04 -0.82
C THR A 58 -16.23 4.84 -2.01
N ILE A 59 -16.83 4.18 -2.99
CA ILE A 59 -17.50 4.82 -4.12
C ILE A 59 -18.79 5.46 -3.64
N ILE A 60 -18.99 6.75 -3.92
CA ILE A 60 -20.14 7.53 -3.44
C ILE A 60 -21.06 8.05 -4.55
N SER A 61 -20.78 7.69 -5.81
CA SER A 61 -21.65 8.03 -6.96
C SER A 61 -21.84 6.82 -7.87
N THR A 62 -22.78 6.91 -8.79
CA THR A 62 -22.77 6.12 -10.02
C THR A 62 -21.67 6.63 -10.95
N VAL A 63 -21.36 5.86 -12.00
CA VAL A 63 -20.44 6.27 -13.05
C VAL A 63 -21.03 7.45 -13.82
N PHE A 64 -20.19 8.42 -14.16
CA PHE A 64 -20.50 9.55 -15.02
C PHE A 64 -19.37 9.78 -16.02
N GLU A 65 -19.67 10.45 -17.14
CA GLU A 65 -18.68 10.79 -18.13
C GLU A 65 -18.20 12.24 -17.94
N ASP A 66 -16.87 12.45 -18.04
CA ASP A 66 -16.25 13.77 -18.03
C ASP A 66 -14.96 13.69 -18.86
N GLU A 67 -14.85 14.54 -19.88
CA GLU A 67 -13.76 14.51 -20.85
C GLU A 67 -12.55 15.37 -20.44
N LYS A 68 -12.60 16.05 -19.30
CA LYS A 68 -11.47 16.86 -18.83
C LYS A 68 -10.23 15.97 -18.67
N PRO A 69 -9.11 16.24 -19.36
CA PRO A 69 -7.92 15.42 -19.26
C PRO A 69 -7.27 15.61 -17.88
N LEU A 70 -7.28 14.57 -17.05
CA LEU A 70 -6.65 14.57 -15.74
C LEU A 70 -5.54 13.51 -15.66
N TRP A 71 -5.83 12.29 -16.11
CA TRP A 71 -4.88 11.17 -16.04
C TRP A 71 -4.15 10.99 -17.36
N ILE A 72 -2.94 10.43 -17.26
CA ILE A 72 -2.07 10.18 -18.41
C ILE A 72 -2.35 8.78 -18.91
N SER A 73 -2.63 8.64 -20.21
CA SER A 73 -2.73 7.35 -20.88
C SER A 73 -1.46 7.04 -21.66
N SER A 74 -0.97 5.82 -21.52
CA SER A 74 0.09 5.27 -22.39
C SER A 74 -0.41 4.93 -23.80
N GLN A 75 -1.72 4.96 -24.02
CA GLN A 75 -2.34 4.66 -25.32
C GLN A 75 -2.79 5.94 -25.99
N LEU A 76 -2.44 6.08 -27.26
CA LEU A 76 -2.91 7.19 -28.11
C LEU A 76 -4.45 7.25 -28.07
N ASN A 77 -4.98 8.43 -27.71
CA ASN A 77 -6.41 8.74 -27.67
C ASN A 77 -7.24 8.02 -26.57
N GLU A 78 -6.64 7.34 -25.58
CA GLU A 78 -7.41 6.86 -24.46
C GLU A 78 -7.61 7.99 -23.44
N GLN A 79 -8.86 8.32 -23.16
CA GLN A 79 -9.24 9.27 -22.13
C GLN A 79 -9.82 8.50 -20.93
N TYR A 80 -9.48 8.91 -19.73
CA TYR A 80 -10.06 8.40 -18.49
C TYR A 80 -11.39 9.10 -18.19
N LYS A 81 -12.34 8.95 -19.11
CA LYS A 81 -13.60 9.71 -19.07
C LYS A 81 -14.70 9.10 -18.21
N TYR A 82 -14.65 7.79 -17.98
CA TYR A 82 -15.62 7.12 -17.10
C TYR A 82 -15.18 7.32 -15.65
N ARG A 83 -15.97 8.08 -14.89
CA ARG A 83 -15.54 8.53 -13.57
C ARG A 83 -16.50 8.15 -12.49
N VAL A 84 -15.96 7.92 -11.29
CA VAL A 84 -16.73 7.81 -10.05
C VAL A 84 -16.24 8.85 -9.05
N ARG A 85 -17.14 9.34 -8.22
CA ARG A 85 -16.79 10.06 -7.00
C ARG A 85 -16.57 9.06 -5.89
N MET A 86 -15.61 9.34 -5.02
CA MET A 86 -15.27 8.47 -3.92
C MET A 86 -14.91 9.26 -2.66
N ARG A 87 -14.90 8.57 -1.54
CA ARG A 87 -14.42 9.06 -0.26
C ARG A 87 -13.33 8.11 0.22
N ALA A 88 -12.11 8.62 0.41
CA ALA A 88 -11.04 7.84 0.97
C ALA A 88 -11.35 7.52 2.45
N GLU A 89 -11.21 6.26 2.81
CA GLU A 89 -11.39 5.78 4.19
C GLU A 89 -10.02 5.59 4.87
N PHE A 90 -9.04 5.13 4.11
CA PHE A 90 -7.67 4.94 4.57
C PHE A 90 -6.72 5.59 3.56
N ILE A 91 -5.86 6.47 4.04
CA ILE A 91 -4.76 7.07 3.28
C ILE A 91 -3.49 6.88 4.10
N LEU A 92 -2.59 6.04 3.61
CA LEU A 92 -1.30 5.82 4.22
C LEU A 92 -0.27 6.84 3.71
N ARG A 93 0.72 7.19 4.53
CA ARG A 93 1.87 7.97 4.09
C ARG A 93 2.86 7.07 3.34
N PRO A 94 3.77 7.62 2.52
CA PRO A 94 4.72 6.82 1.74
C PRO A 94 5.56 5.84 2.58
N ASP A 95 5.95 6.25 3.78
CA ASP A 95 6.69 5.42 4.75
C ASP A 95 5.86 4.28 5.37
N GLN A 96 4.56 4.27 5.11
CA GLN A 96 3.58 3.35 5.69
C GLN A 96 2.87 2.48 4.67
N TYR A 97 3.16 2.66 3.40
CA TYR A 97 2.51 1.87 2.36
C TYR A 97 2.66 0.37 2.61
N LEU A 98 1.55 -0.35 2.55
CA LEU A 98 1.57 -1.80 2.72
C LEU A 98 2.25 -2.44 1.51
N GLN A 99 3.31 -3.19 1.77
CA GLN A 99 4.05 -3.89 0.74
C GLN A 99 3.28 -5.12 0.25
N ALA A 100 3.00 -5.19 -1.06
CA ALA A 100 2.20 -6.27 -1.62
C ALA A 100 2.87 -7.65 -1.51
N ASN A 101 4.20 -7.72 -1.46
CA ASN A 101 4.94 -8.96 -1.24
C ASN A 101 4.75 -9.52 0.18
N GLN A 102 4.43 -8.69 1.17
CA GLN A 102 4.13 -9.11 2.54
C GLN A 102 2.68 -9.53 2.71
N ILE A 103 1.76 -8.88 2.00
CA ILE A 103 0.31 -9.14 2.10
C ILE A 103 -0.10 -10.27 1.15
N GLY A 104 0.44 -10.28 -0.07
CA GLY A 104 0.06 -11.20 -1.15
C GLY A 104 0.00 -12.66 -0.73
N PRO A 105 1.00 -13.25 -0.06
CA PRO A 105 0.96 -14.67 0.35
C PRO A 105 -0.25 -15.03 1.22
N ARG A 106 -0.91 -14.04 1.82
CA ARG A 106 -2.09 -14.21 2.68
C ARG A 106 -3.41 -14.07 1.92
N MET A 107 -3.39 -13.62 0.66
CA MET A 107 -4.57 -13.37 -0.17
C MET A 107 -5.01 -14.63 -0.91
N ASP A 108 -6.30 -14.94 -0.86
CA ASP A 108 -6.89 -16.05 -1.64
C ASP A 108 -6.84 -15.76 -3.15
N TYR A 109 -6.94 -14.50 -3.55
CA TYR A 109 -6.90 -14.04 -4.94
C TYR A 109 -5.61 -14.45 -5.67
N ILE A 110 -4.49 -14.49 -4.96
CA ILE A 110 -3.16 -14.78 -5.50
C ILE A 110 -2.88 -16.29 -5.57
N ARG A 111 -3.52 -17.12 -4.78
CA ARG A 111 -3.21 -18.56 -4.62
C ARG A 111 -3.20 -19.37 -5.91
N ARG A 112 -3.91 -18.94 -6.94
CA ARG A 112 -3.93 -19.59 -8.26
C ARG A 112 -2.70 -19.28 -9.12
N TRP A 113 -1.84 -18.36 -8.68
CA TRP A 113 -0.62 -18.00 -9.37
C TRP A 113 0.59 -18.70 -8.76
N PRO A 114 1.58 -19.14 -9.58
CA PRO A 114 2.85 -19.61 -9.05
C PRO A 114 3.50 -18.56 -8.13
N PRO A 115 4.18 -18.98 -7.05
CA PRO A 115 4.77 -18.04 -6.09
C PRO A 115 5.67 -16.97 -6.72
N GLU A 116 6.38 -17.31 -7.80
CA GLU A 116 7.30 -16.40 -8.50
C GLU A 116 6.55 -15.38 -9.38
N LEU A 117 5.32 -15.71 -9.77
CA LEU A 117 4.49 -14.95 -10.71
C LEU A 117 3.28 -14.28 -10.05
N TRP A 118 3.22 -14.24 -8.72
CA TRP A 118 2.06 -13.69 -8.00
C TRP A 118 1.68 -12.26 -8.42
N HIS A 119 2.65 -11.44 -8.80
CA HIS A 119 2.43 -10.05 -9.24
C HIS A 119 1.62 -9.95 -10.54
N HIS A 120 1.58 -11.01 -11.37
CA HIS A 120 0.73 -11.07 -12.56
C HIS A 120 -0.77 -11.05 -12.21
N ALA A 121 -1.14 -11.47 -11.00
CA ALA A 121 -2.51 -11.35 -10.51
C ALA A 121 -3.02 -9.90 -10.53
N PHE A 122 -2.12 -8.90 -10.45
CA PHE A 122 -2.44 -7.47 -10.40
C PHE A 122 -2.15 -6.72 -11.70
N TRP A 123 -1.95 -7.44 -12.80
CA TRP A 123 -1.57 -6.82 -14.07
C TRP A 123 -2.70 -6.05 -14.74
N GLU A 124 -3.90 -6.59 -14.70
CA GLU A 124 -5.09 -5.94 -15.23
C GLU A 124 -5.38 -4.64 -14.44
N GLU A 125 -5.93 -3.63 -15.11
CA GLU A 125 -6.15 -2.31 -14.49
C GLU A 125 -7.21 -2.35 -13.39
N LEU A 126 -8.33 -3.06 -13.63
CA LEU A 126 -9.45 -3.10 -12.71
C LEU A 126 -9.91 -4.54 -12.43
N HIS A 127 -9.90 -4.91 -11.16
CA HIS A 127 -10.22 -6.26 -10.69
C HIS A 127 -11.39 -6.26 -9.70
N LEU A 128 -12.10 -7.38 -9.63
CA LEU A 128 -12.93 -7.71 -8.47
C LEU A 128 -12.08 -8.56 -7.50
N LEU A 129 -12.00 -8.14 -6.26
CA LEU A 129 -11.38 -8.89 -5.18
C LEU A 129 -12.41 -9.68 -4.38
N PRO A 130 -12.05 -10.85 -3.85
CA PRO A 130 -12.79 -11.47 -2.76
C PRO A 130 -12.90 -10.51 -1.58
N ARG A 131 -14.08 -10.47 -0.96
CA ARG A 131 -14.33 -9.63 0.23
C ARG A 131 -13.26 -9.84 1.31
N LYS A 132 -12.92 -11.10 1.58
CA LYS A 132 -11.94 -11.49 2.59
C LYS A 132 -10.56 -10.86 2.34
N ASP A 133 -10.12 -10.81 1.09
CA ASP A 133 -8.82 -10.24 0.73
C ASP A 133 -8.82 -8.71 0.86
N PHE A 134 -9.93 -8.08 0.50
CA PHE A 134 -10.09 -6.64 0.68
C PHE A 134 -10.09 -6.27 2.16
N GLU A 135 -10.87 -6.96 2.99
CA GLU A 135 -10.93 -6.76 4.45
C GLU A 135 -9.57 -7.03 5.11
N LEU A 136 -8.82 -8.04 4.65
CA LEU A 136 -7.45 -8.29 5.12
C LEU A 136 -6.56 -7.06 4.95
N ILE A 137 -6.59 -6.44 3.77
CA ILE A 137 -5.76 -5.26 3.47
C ILE A 137 -6.23 -4.05 4.30
N GLU A 138 -7.54 -3.83 4.43
CA GLU A 138 -8.07 -2.75 5.27
C GLU A 138 -7.68 -2.91 6.75
N ASP A 139 -7.70 -4.13 7.26
CA ASP A 139 -7.30 -4.40 8.64
C ASP A 139 -5.82 -4.09 8.86
N GLU A 140 -4.95 -4.41 7.91
CA GLU A 140 -3.55 -4.03 7.97
C GLU A 140 -3.38 -2.49 7.89
N MET A 141 -4.10 -1.80 7.00
CA MET A 141 -4.11 -0.33 6.97
C MET A 141 -4.55 0.28 8.31
N ARG A 142 -5.60 -0.28 8.91
CA ARG A 142 -6.11 0.17 10.21
C ARG A 142 -5.08 -0.04 11.33
N LYS A 143 -4.33 -1.14 11.31
CA LYS A 143 -3.25 -1.41 12.27
C LYS A 143 -2.13 -0.38 12.15
N VAL A 144 -1.70 -0.08 10.91
CA VAL A 144 -0.67 0.92 10.65
C VAL A 144 -1.09 2.30 11.18
N LEU A 145 -2.31 2.72 10.90
CA LEU A 145 -2.82 4.02 11.37
C LEU A 145 -3.00 4.09 12.89
N ARG A 146 -3.40 3.00 13.54
CA ARG A 146 -3.49 2.94 15.02
C ARG A 146 -2.12 3.03 15.68
N ASN A 147 -1.12 2.37 15.13
CA ASN A 147 0.23 2.37 15.69
C ASN A 147 0.90 3.74 15.66
N GLN A 148 0.40 4.68 14.85
CA GLN A 148 0.86 6.09 14.85
C GLN A 148 0.47 6.86 16.11
N HIS A 149 -0.60 6.45 16.78
CA HIS A 149 -1.10 7.10 17.99
C HIS A 149 -0.45 6.55 19.27
N LEU A 150 0.37 5.49 19.16
CA LEU A 150 1.18 5.00 20.26
C LEU A 150 2.46 5.87 20.34
N PRO A 151 2.79 6.46 21.48
CA PRO A 151 4.05 7.17 21.64
C PRO A 151 5.19 6.18 21.30
N LYS A 152 6.11 6.63 20.45
CA LYS A 152 7.35 5.88 20.19
C LYS A 152 7.96 5.53 21.54
N ALA A 153 8.10 4.25 21.84
CA ALA A 153 8.77 3.80 23.05
C ALA A 153 10.09 4.56 23.15
N ALA A 154 10.33 5.19 24.30
CA ALA A 154 11.59 5.88 24.57
C ALA A 154 12.75 4.90 24.28
N PRO A 155 13.85 5.37 23.70
CA PRO A 155 15.00 4.50 23.48
C PRO A 155 15.41 3.88 24.81
N VAL A 156 15.49 2.56 24.84
CA VAL A 156 15.98 1.82 26.02
C VAL A 156 17.40 2.35 26.28
N PRO A 157 17.71 2.92 27.46
CA PRO A 157 19.06 3.34 27.75
C PRO A 157 19.98 2.12 27.63
N SER A 158 20.99 2.21 26.79
CA SER A 158 22.02 1.20 26.65
C SER A 158 22.79 1.12 27.98
N LEU A 159 22.44 0.14 28.79
CA LEU A 159 23.25 -0.32 29.91
C LEU A 159 24.46 -1.08 29.35
N VAL A 160 25.37 -0.34 28.74
CA VAL A 160 26.76 -0.78 28.54
C VAL A 160 27.62 0.28 29.15
N GLN A 161 27.64 0.32 30.47
CA GLN A 161 28.78 0.91 31.19
C GLN A 161 29.84 -0.16 31.32
N GLY A 162 31.03 0.22 30.82
CA GLY A 162 32.26 -0.49 30.77
C GLY A 162 32.57 -1.39 31.96
N ILE A 163 32.87 -2.62 31.63
CA ILE A 163 33.77 -3.42 32.44
C ILE A 163 35.15 -3.14 31.85
N ASP A 164 35.88 -2.23 32.51
CA ASP A 164 37.31 -2.06 32.28
C ASP A 164 38.06 -3.34 32.73
N PHE A 165 38.46 -4.13 31.75
CA PHE A 165 39.35 -5.26 31.93
C PHE A 165 40.81 -4.82 31.84
N ASN A 166 41.25 -3.80 32.60
CA ASN A 166 42.66 -3.36 32.54
C ASN A 166 43.18 -2.93 33.90
N GLU A 167 42.96 -3.77 34.93
CA GLU A 167 43.70 -3.66 36.20
C GLU A 167 43.90 -5.06 36.80
N THR A 168 44.92 -5.79 36.35
CA THR A 168 45.62 -6.81 37.15
C THR A 168 46.68 -7.51 36.29
N LEU A 169 47.73 -6.83 35.92
CA LEU A 169 48.97 -7.47 35.50
C LEU A 169 50.15 -6.51 35.68
N GLU A 170 50.34 -5.98 36.89
CA GLU A 170 51.63 -5.44 37.35
C GLU A 170 51.73 -5.64 38.85
N GLN A 171 52.20 -6.79 39.25
CA GLN A 171 52.95 -6.98 40.50
C GLN A 171 53.38 -8.44 40.57
N GLY A 172 54.65 -8.66 40.41
CA GLY A 172 55.22 -9.95 40.76
C GLY A 172 56.44 -10.36 39.92
N SER A 173 57.49 -9.59 39.96
CA SER A 173 58.81 -10.08 39.59
C SER A 173 59.87 -9.20 40.26
N ASP A 174 60.19 -9.55 41.47
CA ASP A 174 61.56 -9.32 42.03
C ASP A 174 61.84 -10.32 43.12
N ASN A 175 63.06 -10.83 43.08
CA ASN A 175 63.79 -11.72 43.98
C ASN A 175 63.71 -13.21 43.58
N ASP A 176 64.84 -13.85 43.25
CA ASP A 176 66.13 -13.98 43.95
C ASP A 176 67.20 -14.62 43.05
N THR A 177 68.32 -14.00 43.00
CA THR A 177 69.70 -14.32 43.26
C THR A 177 70.03 -15.83 43.64
N LEU A 178 70.84 -16.48 42.84
CA LEU A 178 72.14 -17.08 43.05
C LEU A 178 72.52 -17.93 41.87
#